data_f0ce0eacba018aa2122e0f61a9e448bb
#
_entry.id   f0ce0eacba018aa2122e0f61a9e448bb
#
_cell.length_a   1.000
_cell.length_b   1.000
_cell.length_c   1.000
_cell.angle_alpha   90.00
_cell.angle_beta   90.00
_cell.angle_gamma   90.00
#
_symmetry.space_group_name_H-M   'P 1'
#
loop_
_entity.id
_entity.type
_entity.pdbx_description
1 polymer ?
#
loop_
_entity_poly.entity_id
_entity_poly.type
_entity_poly.pdbx_seq_one_letter_code
_entity_poly.pdbx_strand_id
1 'polypeptide(L)'
;MISDITDKIIPEIQEWQKRKLESVYPIVFIDATHFHVRDNGQIVKKAAYVVLGIDKDGMKKVSTITIGKNESAKYWMTVLNEFKNHGVQDILVLCADGLTGLKDAISAIYPKAEYQRCIVHQIRNSLKYVPYTDRKELANDLKTVYKASTEELRYTNLLELEEKWKHKYPGAIQSWIDNWDVLSVFFKFSAEIRKIMYTTNAIESLNSTYKRINRNRNVFPTDMSLLKVLYLSTLKAEKKWSRMVDKWDLCLSQFRIMYEGRI
;
A
#
# COMPACT_ATOMS: atom_id res chain seq x y z
N MET A 1 11.36 33.67 -6.69
CA MET A 1 10.31 34.15 -5.74
C MET A 1 9.38 33.04 -5.20
N ILE A 2 8.57 32.33 -6.00
CA ILE A 2 7.73 31.23 -5.45
C ILE A 2 8.60 30.04 -5.02
N SER A 3 9.67 29.72 -5.73
CA SER A 3 10.62 28.67 -5.39
C SER A 3 11.29 28.95 -4.03
N ASP A 4 11.77 30.17 -3.82
CA ASP A 4 12.52 30.55 -2.60
C ASP A 4 11.64 30.49 -1.34
N ILE A 5 10.35 30.85 -1.45
CA ILE A 5 9.38 30.71 -0.35
C ILE A 5 9.15 29.24 -0.02
N THR A 6 9.03 28.39 -1.04
CA THR A 6 8.80 26.95 -0.84
C THR A 6 10.08 26.20 -0.43
N ASP A 7 11.28 26.78 -0.63
CA ASP A 7 12.53 26.15 -0.22
C ASP A 7 12.77 26.25 1.29
N LYS A 8 12.13 27.19 1.97
CA LYS A 8 12.11 27.28 3.44
C LYS A 8 11.57 26.03 4.13
N ILE A 9 10.77 25.22 3.43
CA ILE A 9 10.20 23.99 3.99
C ILE A 9 11.15 22.76 3.86
N ILE A 10 12.27 22.88 3.11
CA ILE A 10 13.19 21.76 2.89
C ILE A 10 13.78 21.22 4.20
N PRO A 11 14.25 22.05 5.15
CA PRO A 11 14.73 21.54 6.43
C PRO A 11 13.67 20.75 7.20
N GLU A 12 12.41 21.23 7.21
CA GLU A 12 11.29 20.54 7.86
C GLU A 12 11.02 19.18 7.21
N ILE A 13 11.09 19.08 5.88
CA ILE A 13 10.95 17.81 5.16
C ILE A 13 12.08 16.85 5.54
N GLN A 14 13.31 17.32 5.61
CA GLN A 14 14.46 16.51 5.98
C GLN A 14 14.35 15.98 7.42
N GLU A 15 13.94 16.83 8.36
CA GLU A 15 13.68 16.45 9.74
C GLU A 15 12.52 15.43 9.81
N TRP A 16 11.41 15.69 9.11
CA TRP A 16 10.27 14.78 9.02
C TRP A 16 10.66 13.41 8.48
N GLN A 17 11.49 13.35 7.43
CA GLN A 17 11.97 12.10 6.86
C GLN A 17 12.89 11.32 7.80
N LYS A 18 13.69 12.02 8.62
CA LYS A 18 14.66 11.43 9.56
C LYS A 18 14.11 11.17 10.96
N ARG A 19 12.86 11.56 11.22
CA ARG A 19 12.29 11.44 12.56
C ARG A 19 12.20 9.98 13.01
N LYS A 20 12.27 9.77 14.32
CA LYS A 20 12.05 8.46 14.93
C LYS A 20 10.61 8.01 14.66
N LEU A 21 10.45 6.77 14.25
CA LEU A 21 9.17 6.11 14.03
C LEU A 21 8.83 5.20 15.23
N GLU A 22 7.62 4.66 15.25
CA GLU A 22 7.20 3.68 16.26
C GLU A 22 8.03 2.40 16.12
N SER A 23 8.27 1.74 17.25
CA SER A 23 9.06 0.49 17.25
C SER A 23 8.31 -0.68 16.61
N VAL A 24 6.99 -0.70 16.71
CA VAL A 24 6.14 -1.77 16.16
C VAL A 24 4.94 -1.15 15.44
N TYR A 25 4.68 -1.64 14.23
CA TYR A 25 3.47 -1.32 13.49
C TYR A 25 2.60 -2.56 13.30
N PRO A 26 1.37 -2.60 13.86
CA PRO A 26 0.40 -3.65 13.55
C PRO A 26 0.10 -3.78 12.06
N ILE A 27 -0.09 -2.66 11.37
CA ILE A 27 -0.36 -2.66 9.93
C ILE A 27 0.44 -1.53 9.26
N VAL A 28 1.11 -1.89 8.16
CA VAL A 28 1.77 -0.92 7.25
C VAL A 28 1.15 -1.06 5.87
N PHE A 29 0.88 0.05 5.22
CA PHE A 29 0.45 0.12 3.81
C PHE A 29 1.54 0.77 2.97
N ILE A 30 1.82 0.19 1.80
CA ILE A 30 2.69 0.79 0.78
C ILE A 30 1.91 0.89 -0.52
N ASP A 31 1.92 2.07 -1.12
CA ASP A 31 1.31 2.32 -2.42
C ASP A 31 2.14 3.32 -3.24
N ALA A 32 1.93 3.34 -4.55
CA ALA A 32 2.68 4.15 -5.49
C ALA A 32 1.77 5.04 -6.34
N THR A 33 2.17 6.30 -6.51
CA THR A 33 1.55 7.21 -7.47
C THR A 33 2.61 7.75 -8.42
N HIS A 34 2.34 7.71 -9.72
CA HIS A 34 3.29 8.11 -10.76
C HIS A 34 3.14 9.57 -11.13
N PHE A 35 4.29 10.23 -11.34
CA PHE A 35 4.42 11.63 -11.73
C PHE A 35 5.45 11.79 -12.85
N HIS A 36 5.34 12.87 -13.61
CA HIS A 36 6.37 13.27 -14.55
C HIS A 36 7.28 14.31 -13.90
N VAL A 37 8.56 14.04 -13.92
CA VAL A 37 9.60 14.90 -13.31
C VAL A 37 10.68 15.15 -14.35
N ARG A 38 11.21 16.36 -14.38
CA ARG A 38 12.36 16.70 -15.21
C ARG A 38 13.63 16.20 -14.54
N ASP A 39 14.41 15.41 -15.28
CA ASP A 39 15.64 14.80 -14.83
C ASP A 39 16.66 14.84 -15.97
N ASN A 40 17.79 15.51 -15.75
CA ASN A 40 18.84 15.72 -16.77
C ASN A 40 18.29 16.26 -18.12
N GLY A 41 17.37 17.23 -18.06
CA GLY A 41 16.77 17.86 -19.24
C GLY A 41 15.61 17.07 -19.87
N GLN A 42 15.41 15.82 -19.51
CA GLN A 42 14.33 14.96 -20.02
C GLN A 42 13.15 14.86 -19.05
N ILE A 43 11.96 14.64 -19.57
CA ILE A 43 10.78 14.35 -18.76
C ILE A 43 10.70 12.83 -18.59
N VAL A 44 10.84 12.37 -17.34
CA VAL A 44 10.79 10.96 -16.98
C VAL A 44 9.61 10.67 -16.05
N LYS A 45 9.04 9.47 -16.17
CA LYS A 45 8.03 8.99 -15.26
C LYS A 45 8.70 8.42 -14.03
N LYS A 46 8.38 8.97 -12.85
CA LYS A 46 8.85 8.47 -11.54
C LYS A 46 7.67 8.08 -10.67
N ALA A 47 7.87 7.12 -9.79
CA ALA A 47 6.89 6.75 -8.77
C ALA A 47 7.20 7.49 -7.46
N ALA A 48 6.17 8.04 -6.82
CA ALA A 48 6.21 8.43 -5.42
C ALA A 48 5.60 7.28 -4.60
N TYR A 49 6.43 6.63 -3.82
CA TYR A 49 6.04 5.55 -2.91
C TYR A 49 5.72 6.16 -1.55
N VAL A 50 4.56 5.84 -1.06
CA VAL A 50 4.07 6.31 0.23
C VAL A 50 3.92 5.14 1.17
N VAL A 51 4.49 5.26 2.34
CA VAL A 51 4.35 4.28 3.41
C VAL A 51 3.52 4.89 4.53
N LEU A 52 2.39 4.26 4.81
CA LEU A 52 1.46 4.66 5.87
C LEU A 52 1.41 3.56 6.92
N GLY A 53 1.69 3.89 8.18
CA GLY A 53 1.56 2.99 9.31
C GLY A 53 0.29 3.25 10.12
N ILE A 54 -0.27 2.20 10.69
CA ILE A 54 -1.20 2.28 11.81
C ILE A 54 -0.42 1.84 13.04
N ASP A 55 -0.29 2.74 14.00
CA ASP A 55 0.44 2.50 15.25
C ASP A 55 -0.38 1.68 16.27
N LYS A 56 0.20 1.39 17.43
CA LYS A 56 -0.47 0.63 18.50
C LYS A 56 -1.71 1.32 19.06
N ASP A 57 -1.78 2.63 18.93
CA ASP A 57 -2.93 3.42 19.37
C ASP A 57 -4.01 3.53 18.28
N GLY A 58 -3.82 2.85 17.15
CA GLY A 58 -4.75 2.87 16.01
C GLY A 58 -4.70 4.15 15.20
N MET A 59 -3.67 4.98 15.39
CA MET A 59 -3.52 6.22 14.66
C MET A 59 -2.82 6.00 13.33
N LYS A 60 -3.32 6.66 12.30
CA LYS A 60 -2.76 6.60 10.95
C LYS A 60 -1.75 7.72 10.76
N LYS A 61 -0.54 7.36 10.30
CA LYS A 61 0.52 8.34 9.99
C LYS A 61 1.27 7.91 8.74
N VAL A 62 1.61 8.88 7.91
CA VAL A 62 2.53 8.62 6.79
C VAL A 62 3.95 8.57 7.34
N SER A 63 4.58 7.42 7.23
CA SER A 63 5.92 7.21 7.79
C SER A 63 7.01 7.80 6.91
N THR A 64 6.90 7.59 5.59
CA THR A 64 7.85 8.18 4.62
C THR A 64 7.22 8.33 3.23
N ILE A 65 7.83 9.18 2.42
CA ILE A 65 7.58 9.35 0.99
C ILE A 65 8.92 9.28 0.29
N THR A 66 9.09 8.32 -0.63
CA THR A 66 10.29 8.19 -1.44
C THR A 66 9.94 8.33 -2.93
N ILE A 67 10.88 8.87 -3.72
CA ILE A 67 10.70 9.05 -5.17
C ILE A 67 11.74 8.19 -5.88
N GLY A 68 11.28 7.32 -6.78
CA GLY A 68 12.13 6.39 -7.50
C GLY A 68 11.72 6.21 -8.96
N LYS A 69 12.68 5.78 -9.79
CA LYS A 69 12.43 5.47 -11.22
C LYS A 69 11.99 4.03 -11.42
N ASN A 70 12.60 3.10 -10.71
CA ASN A 70 12.44 1.66 -10.92
C ASN A 70 12.18 0.94 -9.60
N GLU A 71 11.24 0.03 -9.62
CA GLU A 71 10.99 -0.93 -8.55
C GLU A 71 11.96 -2.10 -8.69
N SER A 72 12.60 -2.48 -7.59
CA SER A 72 13.45 -3.66 -7.50
C SER A 72 13.56 -4.11 -6.05
N ALA A 73 13.93 -5.37 -5.83
CA ALA A 73 14.19 -5.87 -4.49
C ALA A 73 15.25 -5.02 -3.75
N LYS A 74 16.32 -4.63 -4.45
CA LYS A 74 17.37 -3.75 -3.89
C LYS A 74 16.83 -2.39 -3.44
N TYR A 75 15.95 -1.79 -4.24
CA TYR A 75 15.30 -0.52 -3.89
C TYR A 75 14.47 -0.67 -2.61
N TRP A 76 13.64 -1.70 -2.54
CA TRP A 76 12.81 -1.96 -1.37
C TRP A 76 13.61 -2.34 -0.13
N MET A 77 14.71 -3.07 -0.28
CA MET A 77 15.64 -3.32 0.83
C MET A 77 16.19 -2.02 1.40
N THR A 78 16.52 -1.04 0.55
CA THR A 78 16.97 0.29 1.01
C THR A 78 15.87 0.98 1.81
N VAL A 79 14.64 1.05 1.28
CA VAL A 79 13.49 1.69 1.96
C VAL A 79 13.18 1.02 3.30
N LEU A 80 13.15 -0.32 3.34
CA LEU A 80 12.85 -1.06 4.57
C LEU A 80 13.99 -1.01 5.60
N ASN A 81 15.25 -0.93 5.16
CA ASN A 81 16.38 -0.68 6.06
C ASN A 81 16.35 0.74 6.65
N GLU A 82 15.96 1.76 5.87
CA GLU A 82 15.71 3.09 6.42
C GLU A 82 14.64 3.07 7.50
N PHE A 83 13.58 2.28 7.34
CA PHE A 83 12.58 2.04 8.38
C PHE A 83 13.21 1.51 9.68
N LYS A 84 14.08 0.51 9.58
CA LYS A 84 14.84 -0.01 10.74
C LYS A 84 15.70 1.05 11.39
N ASN A 85 16.42 1.83 10.59
CA ASN A 85 17.29 2.91 11.08
C ASN A 85 16.49 4.00 11.79
N HIS A 86 15.22 4.22 11.40
CA HIS A 86 14.31 5.16 12.08
C HIS A 86 13.59 4.55 13.29
N GLY A 87 13.93 3.34 13.69
CA GLY A 87 13.48 2.71 14.93
C GLY A 87 12.41 1.63 14.79
N VAL A 88 11.94 1.33 13.58
CA VAL A 88 10.94 0.27 13.36
C VAL A 88 11.60 -1.09 13.52
N GLN A 89 11.30 -1.77 14.60
CA GLN A 89 11.86 -3.11 14.92
C GLN A 89 10.98 -4.22 14.34
N ASP A 90 9.66 -4.02 14.29
CA ASP A 90 8.74 -5.06 13.85
C ASP A 90 7.53 -4.48 13.10
N ILE A 91 7.02 -5.27 12.14
CA ILE A 91 5.78 -5.03 11.40
C ILE A 91 5.00 -6.34 11.42
N LEU A 92 3.74 -6.33 11.88
CA LEU A 92 2.96 -7.56 11.92
C LEU A 92 2.40 -7.89 10.53
N VAL A 93 1.77 -6.90 9.88
CA VAL A 93 1.18 -7.06 8.54
C VAL A 93 1.61 -5.91 7.64
N LEU A 94 2.11 -6.23 6.46
CA LEU A 94 2.44 -5.26 5.42
C LEU A 94 1.52 -5.47 4.21
N CYS A 95 0.70 -4.47 3.91
CA CYS A 95 -0.23 -4.47 2.79
C CYS A 95 0.31 -3.61 1.66
N ALA A 96 0.46 -4.17 0.46
CA ALA A 96 0.91 -3.40 -0.70
C ALA A 96 0.30 -3.90 -2.01
N ASP A 97 0.38 -3.10 -3.07
CA ASP A 97 0.16 -3.59 -4.42
C ASP A 97 1.26 -4.60 -4.81
N GLY A 98 1.10 -5.27 -5.93
CA GLY A 98 2.10 -6.21 -6.48
C GLY A 98 3.36 -5.49 -6.97
N LEU A 99 4.03 -4.77 -6.07
CA LEU A 99 5.25 -4.02 -6.36
C LEU A 99 6.43 -4.98 -6.56
N THR A 100 7.14 -4.82 -7.67
CA THR A 100 8.21 -5.74 -8.06
C THR A 100 9.34 -5.80 -7.03
N GLY A 101 9.66 -7.00 -6.54
CA GLY A 101 10.74 -7.25 -5.58
C GLY A 101 10.43 -6.86 -4.12
N LEU A 102 9.21 -6.35 -3.83
CA LEU A 102 8.83 -5.97 -2.47
C LEU A 102 8.71 -7.20 -1.56
N LYS A 103 8.11 -8.30 -2.04
CA LYS A 103 7.98 -9.56 -1.27
C LYS A 103 9.34 -10.06 -0.78
N ASP A 104 10.34 -10.09 -1.67
CA ASP A 104 11.70 -10.54 -1.35
C ASP A 104 12.36 -9.62 -0.33
N ALA A 105 12.20 -8.31 -0.49
CA ALA A 105 12.74 -7.33 0.45
C ALA A 105 12.10 -7.44 1.84
N ILE A 106 10.78 -7.67 1.93
CA ILE A 106 10.09 -7.90 3.21
C ILE A 106 10.64 -9.16 3.88
N SER A 107 10.75 -10.27 3.15
CA SER A 107 11.29 -11.53 3.68
C SER A 107 12.72 -11.39 4.20
N ALA A 108 13.53 -10.54 3.58
CA ALA A 108 14.91 -10.29 4.00
C ALA A 108 15.02 -9.37 5.23
N ILE A 109 14.19 -8.31 5.32
CA ILE A 109 14.36 -7.26 6.33
C ILE A 109 13.42 -7.45 7.53
N TYR A 110 12.19 -7.89 7.28
CA TYR A 110 11.15 -8.19 8.26
C TYR A 110 10.58 -9.60 8.07
N PRO A 111 11.38 -10.67 8.28
CA PRO A 111 11.00 -12.06 7.95
C PRO A 111 9.77 -12.56 8.71
N LYS A 112 9.41 -11.90 9.81
CA LYS A 112 8.21 -12.24 10.61
C LYS A 112 6.97 -11.47 10.17
N ALA A 113 7.08 -10.52 9.24
CA ALA A 113 5.94 -9.75 8.75
C ALA A 113 5.09 -10.58 7.78
N GLU A 114 3.78 -10.57 7.96
CA GLU A 114 2.85 -11.13 7.00
C GLU A 114 2.72 -10.17 5.82
N TYR A 115 3.00 -10.63 4.59
CA TYR A 115 2.80 -9.82 3.40
C TYR A 115 1.43 -10.09 2.78
N GLN A 116 0.58 -9.08 2.76
CA GLN A 116 -0.72 -9.10 2.11
C GLN A 116 -0.71 -8.28 0.82
N ARG A 117 -0.93 -8.93 -0.31
CA ARG A 117 -1.15 -8.23 -1.57
C ARG A 117 -2.54 -7.57 -1.58
N CYS A 118 -2.61 -6.32 -2.05
CA CYS A 118 -3.84 -5.54 -2.06
C CYS A 118 -4.90 -6.17 -2.98
N ILE A 119 -6.00 -6.63 -2.38
CA ILE A 119 -7.14 -7.26 -3.11
C ILE A 119 -7.78 -6.27 -4.09
N VAL A 120 -7.90 -4.99 -3.70
CA VAL A 120 -8.53 -3.97 -4.55
C VAL A 120 -7.72 -3.75 -5.83
N HIS A 121 -6.38 -3.68 -5.72
CA HIS A 121 -5.51 -3.57 -6.88
C HIS A 121 -5.51 -4.86 -7.71
N GLN A 122 -5.57 -6.02 -7.08
CA GLN A 122 -5.68 -7.31 -7.79
C GLN A 122 -6.97 -7.36 -8.63
N ILE A 123 -8.12 -6.96 -8.07
CA ILE A 123 -9.39 -6.88 -8.81
C ILE A 123 -9.28 -5.90 -9.98
N ARG A 124 -8.77 -4.69 -9.73
CA ARG A 124 -8.60 -3.66 -10.79
C ARG A 124 -7.71 -4.18 -11.92
N ASN A 125 -6.62 -4.85 -11.60
CA ASN A 125 -5.72 -5.44 -12.59
C ASN A 125 -6.40 -6.55 -13.39
N SER A 126 -7.16 -7.43 -12.75
CA SER A 126 -7.92 -8.48 -13.44
C SER A 126 -8.94 -7.90 -14.43
N LEU A 127 -9.66 -6.84 -14.02
CA LEU A 127 -10.69 -6.22 -14.84
C LEU A 127 -10.14 -5.31 -15.96
N LYS A 128 -8.86 -4.95 -15.92
CA LYS A 128 -8.24 -4.04 -16.88
C LYS A 128 -8.30 -4.57 -18.32
N TYR A 129 -8.14 -5.87 -18.48
CA TYR A 129 -8.09 -6.57 -19.77
C TYR A 129 -9.43 -7.22 -20.15
N VAL A 130 -10.49 -6.95 -19.40
CA VAL A 130 -11.82 -7.53 -19.61
C VAL A 130 -12.73 -6.50 -20.29
N PRO A 131 -13.43 -6.81 -21.39
CA PRO A 131 -14.41 -5.95 -22.02
C PRO A 131 -15.49 -5.51 -21.04
N TYR A 132 -16.06 -4.32 -21.28
CA TYR A 132 -17.03 -3.71 -20.37
C TYR A 132 -18.25 -4.62 -20.11
N THR A 133 -18.68 -5.37 -21.13
CA THR A 133 -19.81 -6.30 -21.05
C THR A 133 -19.66 -7.35 -19.97
N ASP A 134 -18.45 -7.86 -19.75
CA ASP A 134 -18.17 -8.97 -18.85
C ASP A 134 -17.62 -8.52 -17.49
N ARG A 135 -17.20 -7.25 -17.37
CA ARG A 135 -16.58 -6.73 -16.13
C ARG A 135 -17.45 -6.89 -14.89
N LYS A 136 -18.76 -6.64 -15.03
CA LYS A 136 -19.70 -6.72 -13.91
C LYS A 136 -19.85 -8.14 -13.41
N GLU A 137 -19.94 -9.08 -14.32
CA GLU A 137 -20.10 -10.51 -14.00
C GLU A 137 -18.83 -11.04 -13.36
N LEU A 138 -17.66 -10.86 -14.00
CA LEU A 138 -16.38 -11.28 -13.43
C LEU A 138 -16.11 -10.63 -12.07
N ALA A 139 -16.44 -9.36 -11.88
CA ALA A 139 -16.27 -8.67 -10.59
C ALA A 139 -17.17 -9.29 -9.50
N ASN A 140 -18.37 -9.73 -9.83
CA ASN A 140 -19.27 -10.43 -8.90
C ASN A 140 -18.72 -11.81 -8.54
N ASP A 141 -18.22 -12.55 -9.54
CA ASP A 141 -17.64 -13.87 -9.30
C ASP A 141 -16.34 -13.77 -8.47
N LEU A 142 -15.45 -12.81 -8.77
CA LEU A 142 -14.29 -12.50 -7.91
C LEU A 142 -14.71 -12.20 -6.47
N LYS A 143 -15.85 -11.53 -6.28
CA LYS A 143 -16.36 -11.19 -4.94
C LYS A 143 -16.70 -12.43 -4.12
N THR A 144 -17.14 -13.51 -4.73
CA THR A 144 -17.41 -14.76 -4.00
C THR A 144 -16.13 -15.36 -3.41
N VAL A 145 -15.00 -15.19 -4.11
CA VAL A 145 -13.67 -15.65 -3.66
C VAL A 145 -13.21 -14.86 -2.45
N TYR A 146 -13.07 -13.54 -2.55
CA TYR A 146 -12.47 -12.76 -1.46
C TYR A 146 -13.42 -12.42 -0.29
N LYS A 147 -14.73 -12.67 -0.42
CA LYS A 147 -15.70 -12.51 0.67
C LYS A 147 -16.15 -13.83 1.30
N ALA A 148 -15.66 -14.96 0.85
CA ALA A 148 -16.00 -16.26 1.43
C ALA A 148 -15.68 -16.29 2.94
N SER A 149 -16.50 -17.02 3.68
CA SER A 149 -16.41 -17.08 5.15
C SER A 149 -15.31 -18.02 5.63
N THR A 150 -15.05 -19.11 4.91
CA THR A 150 -14.04 -20.12 5.26
C THR A 150 -12.96 -20.23 4.19
N GLU A 151 -11.85 -20.85 4.54
CA GLU A 151 -10.74 -21.07 3.61
C GLU A 151 -11.09 -22.09 2.54
N GLU A 152 -11.80 -23.15 2.90
CA GLU A 152 -12.26 -24.20 1.99
C GLU A 152 -13.22 -23.61 0.93
N LEU A 153 -14.20 -22.82 1.37
CA LEU A 153 -15.16 -22.19 0.46
C LEU A 153 -14.47 -21.23 -0.51
N ARG A 154 -13.44 -20.55 -0.09
CA ARG A 154 -12.66 -19.66 -0.98
C ARG A 154 -11.92 -20.40 -2.06
N TYR A 155 -11.24 -21.46 -1.67
CA TYR A 155 -10.49 -22.27 -2.63
C TYR A 155 -11.46 -22.92 -3.64
N THR A 156 -12.60 -23.41 -3.17
CA THR A 156 -13.69 -23.92 -4.05
C THR A 156 -14.16 -22.83 -5.01
N ASN A 157 -14.47 -21.63 -4.50
CA ASN A 157 -14.90 -20.50 -5.33
C ASN A 157 -13.84 -20.05 -6.33
N LEU A 158 -12.54 -20.17 -5.97
CA LEU A 158 -11.44 -19.87 -6.89
C LEU A 158 -11.37 -20.91 -8.03
N LEU A 159 -11.58 -22.19 -7.75
CA LEU A 159 -11.62 -23.23 -8.76
C LEU A 159 -12.84 -23.07 -9.69
N GLU A 160 -14.00 -22.74 -9.15
CA GLU A 160 -15.21 -22.41 -9.94
C GLU A 160 -14.98 -21.19 -10.83
N LEU A 161 -14.33 -20.17 -10.31
CA LEU A 161 -13.94 -18.97 -11.06
C LEU A 161 -12.99 -19.34 -12.21
N GLU A 162 -11.99 -20.18 -11.93
CA GLU A 162 -11.05 -20.68 -12.95
C GLU A 162 -11.81 -21.42 -14.05
N GLU A 163 -12.64 -22.40 -13.70
CA GLU A 163 -13.40 -23.20 -14.66
C GLU A 163 -14.24 -22.31 -15.58
N LYS A 164 -14.92 -21.31 -15.02
CA LYS A 164 -15.82 -20.41 -15.76
C LYS A 164 -15.06 -19.47 -16.69
N TRP A 165 -13.91 -18.94 -16.28
CA TRP A 165 -13.28 -17.78 -16.94
C TRP A 165 -11.93 -18.05 -17.60
N LYS A 166 -11.24 -19.17 -17.29
CA LYS A 166 -9.88 -19.45 -17.80
C LYS A 166 -9.78 -19.45 -19.33
N HIS A 167 -10.83 -19.87 -20.03
CA HIS A 167 -10.82 -19.91 -21.50
C HIS A 167 -11.02 -18.54 -22.12
N LYS A 168 -11.69 -17.62 -21.42
CA LYS A 168 -12.00 -16.27 -21.92
C LYS A 168 -10.99 -15.24 -21.48
N TYR A 169 -10.54 -15.29 -20.23
CA TYR A 169 -9.59 -14.35 -19.63
C TYR A 169 -8.51 -15.07 -18.81
N PRO A 170 -7.66 -15.92 -19.46
CA PRO A 170 -6.71 -16.78 -18.74
C PRO A 170 -5.75 -15.97 -17.86
N GLY A 171 -5.22 -14.85 -18.35
CA GLY A 171 -4.26 -14.02 -17.59
C GLY A 171 -4.87 -13.36 -16.35
N ALA A 172 -6.17 -12.98 -16.39
CA ALA A 172 -6.85 -12.41 -15.24
C ALA A 172 -6.99 -13.44 -14.12
N ILE A 173 -7.34 -14.68 -14.47
CA ILE A 173 -7.57 -15.78 -13.51
C ILE A 173 -6.24 -16.32 -13.00
N GLN A 174 -5.29 -16.60 -13.90
CA GLN A 174 -3.96 -17.11 -13.53
C GLN A 174 -3.27 -16.21 -12.50
N SER A 175 -3.45 -14.90 -12.65
CA SER A 175 -2.90 -13.92 -11.69
C SER A 175 -3.43 -14.10 -10.26
N TRP A 176 -4.63 -14.64 -10.04
CA TRP A 176 -5.13 -14.97 -8.71
C TRP A 176 -4.50 -16.24 -8.16
N ILE A 177 -4.35 -17.25 -9.01
CA ILE A 177 -3.75 -18.54 -8.66
C ILE A 177 -2.28 -18.33 -8.29
N ASP A 178 -1.51 -17.65 -9.14
CA ASP A 178 -0.08 -17.41 -8.94
C ASP A 178 0.24 -16.56 -7.70
N ASN A 179 -0.70 -15.76 -7.24
CA ASN A 179 -0.52 -14.88 -6.08
C ASN A 179 -1.38 -15.29 -4.88
N TRP A 180 -1.94 -16.49 -4.90
CA TRP A 180 -2.86 -16.95 -3.87
C TRP A 180 -2.25 -16.92 -2.47
N ASP A 181 -0.99 -17.30 -2.33
CA ASP A 181 -0.24 -17.30 -1.07
C ASP A 181 -0.22 -15.94 -0.37
N VAL A 182 -0.09 -14.86 -1.15
CA VAL A 182 -0.06 -13.48 -0.64
C VAL A 182 -1.42 -12.77 -0.70
N LEU A 183 -2.37 -13.29 -1.47
CA LEU A 183 -3.74 -12.80 -1.50
C LEU A 183 -4.58 -13.40 -0.37
N SER A 184 -4.25 -14.61 0.09
CA SER A 184 -5.02 -15.33 1.11
C SER A 184 -4.64 -14.98 2.56
N VAL A 185 -3.56 -14.25 2.78
CA VAL A 185 -3.06 -13.89 4.12
C VAL A 185 -4.13 -13.20 4.98
N PHE A 186 -4.90 -12.26 4.41
CA PHE A 186 -5.91 -11.51 5.16
C PHE A 186 -7.02 -12.39 5.76
N PHE A 187 -7.14 -13.62 5.29
CA PHE A 187 -8.14 -14.54 5.80
C PHE A 187 -7.79 -15.15 7.17
N LYS A 188 -6.53 -15.06 7.59
CA LYS A 188 -6.11 -15.41 8.95
C LYS A 188 -6.74 -14.49 9.99
N PHE A 189 -7.23 -13.31 9.57
CA PHE A 189 -7.69 -12.25 10.45
C PHE A 189 -9.22 -12.18 10.57
N SER A 190 -9.70 -11.58 11.63
CA SER A 190 -11.12 -11.30 11.83
C SER A 190 -11.71 -10.36 10.78
N ALA A 191 -13.03 -10.28 10.75
CA ALA A 191 -13.74 -9.38 9.85
C ALA A 191 -13.36 -7.92 10.05
N GLU A 192 -13.09 -7.49 11.29
CA GLU A 192 -12.67 -6.13 11.63
C GLU A 192 -11.30 -5.81 11.06
N ILE A 193 -10.30 -6.67 11.30
CA ILE A 193 -8.94 -6.48 10.74
C ILE A 193 -8.99 -6.57 9.22
N ARG A 194 -9.71 -7.55 8.66
CA ARG A 194 -9.90 -7.65 7.20
C ARG A 194 -10.50 -6.38 6.60
N LYS A 195 -11.48 -5.77 7.29
CA LYS A 195 -12.08 -4.49 6.87
C LYS A 195 -11.02 -3.40 6.77
N ILE A 196 -10.10 -3.28 7.73
CA ILE A 196 -9.00 -2.30 7.70
C ILE A 196 -8.08 -2.56 6.51
N MET A 197 -7.67 -3.82 6.30
CA MET A 197 -6.76 -4.22 5.22
C MET A 197 -7.39 -4.06 3.83
N TYR A 198 -8.69 -4.34 3.71
CA TYR A 198 -9.44 -4.22 2.45
C TYR A 198 -9.87 -2.78 2.15
N THR A 199 -10.29 -2.02 3.17
CA THR A 199 -10.67 -0.62 3.03
C THR A 199 -9.45 0.27 3.28
N THR A 200 -8.49 0.25 2.37
CA THR A 200 -7.31 1.12 2.39
C THR A 200 -7.66 2.61 2.23
N ASN A 201 -8.82 3.03 2.77
CA ASN A 201 -9.40 4.36 2.59
C ASN A 201 -8.42 5.50 2.88
N ALA A 202 -7.49 5.31 3.84
CA ALA A 202 -6.52 6.34 4.19
C ALA A 202 -5.48 6.53 3.07
N ILE A 203 -4.81 5.45 2.64
CA ILE A 203 -3.79 5.53 1.58
C ILE A 203 -4.43 5.81 0.21
N GLU A 204 -5.60 5.25 -0.09
CA GLU A 204 -6.34 5.57 -1.31
C GLU A 204 -6.80 7.04 -1.36
N SER A 205 -7.29 7.59 -0.24
CA SER A 205 -7.65 9.00 -0.11
C SER A 205 -6.45 9.92 -0.30
N LEU A 206 -5.30 9.56 0.26
CA LEU A 206 -4.04 10.27 0.09
C LEU A 206 -3.59 10.24 -1.38
N ASN A 207 -3.58 9.06 -1.99
CA ASN A 207 -3.24 8.90 -3.41
C ASN A 207 -4.22 9.60 -4.34
N SER A 208 -5.49 9.66 -3.99
CA SER A 208 -6.48 10.47 -4.73
C SER A 208 -6.13 11.95 -4.68
N THR A 209 -5.66 12.44 -3.53
CA THR A 209 -5.15 13.81 -3.37
C THR A 209 -3.90 14.03 -4.21
N TYR A 210 -2.96 13.10 -4.23
CA TYR A 210 -1.75 13.15 -5.05
C TYR A 210 -2.07 13.12 -6.55
N LYS A 211 -2.99 12.26 -6.99
CA LYS A 211 -3.46 12.22 -8.38
C LYS A 211 -4.12 13.54 -8.82
N ARG A 212 -4.81 14.24 -7.91
CA ARG A 212 -5.36 15.57 -8.19
C ARG A 212 -4.26 16.62 -8.39
N ILE A 213 -3.18 16.55 -7.64
CA ILE A 213 -2.01 17.40 -7.83
C ILE A 213 -1.43 17.19 -9.24
N ASN A 214 -1.32 15.93 -9.66
CA ASN A 214 -0.81 15.57 -10.98
C ASN A 214 -1.67 16.12 -12.13
N ARG A 215 -2.99 16.18 -11.96
CA ARG A 215 -3.89 16.81 -12.96
C ARG A 215 -3.67 18.33 -13.09
N ASN A 216 -3.30 18.98 -12.00
CA ASN A 216 -3.09 20.42 -11.97
C ASN A 216 -1.66 20.81 -12.39
N ARG A 217 -0.73 19.86 -12.40
CA ARG A 217 0.67 20.10 -12.76
C ARG A 217 1.26 18.88 -13.47
N ASN A 218 1.34 18.98 -14.78
CA ASN A 218 1.76 17.86 -15.63
C ASN A 218 3.21 17.42 -15.43
N VAL A 219 4.13 18.34 -15.10
CA VAL A 219 5.56 18.07 -14.94
C VAL A 219 6.13 18.83 -13.75
N PHE A 220 6.90 18.15 -12.91
CA PHE A 220 7.65 18.75 -11.80
C PHE A 220 9.09 19.06 -12.24
N PRO A 221 9.66 20.24 -11.88
CA PRO A 221 11.02 20.60 -12.26
C PRO A 221 12.10 19.68 -11.67
N THR A 222 11.90 19.20 -10.44
CA THR A 222 12.84 18.31 -9.71
C THR A 222 12.09 17.38 -8.79
N ASP A 223 12.77 16.32 -8.33
CA ASP A 223 12.24 15.41 -7.29
C ASP A 223 11.91 16.17 -6.00
N MET A 224 12.75 17.13 -5.61
CA MET A 224 12.48 17.94 -4.43
C MET A 224 11.24 18.83 -4.59
N SER A 225 10.97 19.35 -5.78
CA SER A 225 9.75 20.12 -6.02
C SER A 225 8.49 19.26 -5.95
N LEU A 226 8.56 18.00 -6.38
CA LEU A 226 7.51 17.01 -6.20
C LEU A 226 7.34 16.68 -4.70
N LEU A 227 8.43 16.36 -4.01
CA LEU A 227 8.42 15.99 -2.60
C LEU A 227 7.81 17.09 -1.72
N LYS A 228 8.13 18.36 -1.95
CA LYS A 228 7.54 19.52 -1.24
C LYS A 228 6.02 19.51 -1.32
N VAL A 229 5.47 19.30 -2.51
CA VAL A 229 4.02 19.31 -2.72
C VAL A 229 3.35 18.08 -2.09
N LEU A 230 3.98 16.92 -2.20
CA LEU A 230 3.49 15.69 -1.56
C LEU A 230 3.49 15.81 -0.05
N TYR A 231 4.58 16.31 0.54
CA TYR A 231 4.70 16.55 1.99
C TYR A 231 3.59 17.46 2.53
N LEU A 232 3.41 18.64 1.92
CA LEU A 232 2.35 19.57 2.32
C LEU A 232 0.94 18.96 2.21
N SER A 233 0.73 18.15 1.18
CA SER A 233 -0.53 17.46 0.98
C SER A 233 -0.75 16.36 2.01
N THR A 234 0.32 15.69 2.42
CA THR A 234 0.33 14.71 3.51
C THR A 234 -0.06 15.35 4.83
N LEU A 235 0.60 16.44 5.22
CA LEU A 235 0.26 17.17 6.45
C LEU A 235 -1.22 17.60 6.48
N LYS A 236 -1.74 18.05 5.33
CA LYS A 236 -3.16 18.40 5.21
C LYS A 236 -4.09 17.18 5.33
N ALA A 237 -3.68 16.02 4.85
CA ALA A 237 -4.44 14.79 4.98
C ALA A 237 -4.41 14.26 6.42
N GLU A 238 -3.23 14.25 7.06
CA GLU A 238 -3.06 13.79 8.44
C GLU A 238 -3.87 14.60 9.45
N LYS A 239 -4.02 15.92 9.24
CA LYS A 239 -4.92 16.76 10.05
C LYS A 239 -6.38 16.26 10.09
N LYS A 240 -6.81 15.50 9.07
CA LYS A 240 -8.14 14.90 9.01
C LYS A 240 -8.21 13.52 9.67
N TRP A 241 -7.07 12.90 9.97
CA TRP A 241 -6.98 11.58 10.62
C TRP A 241 -6.85 11.72 12.14
N SER A 242 -7.70 12.53 12.74
CA SER A 242 -7.68 12.83 14.18
C SER A 242 -8.28 11.72 15.06
N ARG A 243 -8.79 10.65 14.45
CA ARG A 243 -9.42 9.54 15.17
C ARG A 243 -8.71 8.24 14.87
N MET A 244 -8.64 7.38 15.89
CA MET A 244 -8.18 6.00 15.72
C MET A 244 -9.07 5.25 14.71
N VAL A 245 -8.55 4.17 14.19
CA VAL A 245 -9.32 3.23 13.35
C VAL A 245 -10.51 2.69 14.14
N ASP A 246 -11.66 2.58 13.47
CA ASP A 246 -12.88 2.03 14.07
C ASP A 246 -12.64 0.64 14.66
N LYS A 247 -13.16 0.39 15.87
CA LYS A 247 -13.00 -0.86 16.62
C LYS A 247 -11.53 -1.29 16.85
N TRP A 248 -10.62 -0.34 16.98
CA TRP A 248 -9.20 -0.64 17.10
C TRP A 248 -8.85 -1.51 18.29
N ASP A 249 -9.47 -1.28 19.44
CA ASP A 249 -9.22 -2.07 20.66
C ASP A 249 -9.46 -3.57 20.43
N LEU A 250 -10.52 -3.91 19.68
CA LEU A 250 -10.81 -5.28 19.30
C LEU A 250 -9.75 -5.85 18.34
N CYS A 251 -9.33 -5.06 17.35
CA CYS A 251 -8.27 -5.44 16.42
C CYS A 251 -6.94 -5.65 17.16
N LEU A 252 -6.57 -4.73 18.06
CA LEU A 252 -5.34 -4.79 18.82
C LEU A 252 -5.31 -6.02 19.75
N SER A 253 -6.44 -6.34 20.40
CA SER A 253 -6.57 -7.54 21.24
C SER A 253 -6.32 -8.81 20.44
N GLN A 254 -6.83 -8.88 19.21
CA GLN A 254 -6.58 -10.02 18.32
C GLN A 254 -5.11 -10.09 17.87
N PHE A 255 -4.50 -8.96 17.53
CA PHE A 255 -3.07 -8.93 17.19
C PHE A 255 -2.22 -9.40 18.35
N ARG A 256 -2.54 -9.04 19.61
CA ARG A 256 -1.84 -9.51 20.80
C ARG A 256 -1.93 -11.01 20.98
N ILE A 257 -3.08 -11.62 20.69
CA ILE A 257 -3.26 -13.07 20.75
C ILE A 257 -2.48 -13.76 19.62
N MET A 258 -2.61 -13.26 18.38
CA MET A 258 -1.99 -13.87 17.21
C MET A 258 -0.46 -13.73 17.18
N TYR A 259 0.04 -12.65 17.74
CA TYR A 259 1.46 -12.26 17.69
C TYR A 259 2.00 -12.00 19.09
N GLU A 260 1.80 -12.97 19.98
CA GLU A 260 2.23 -12.91 21.37
C GLU A 260 3.71 -12.49 21.48
N GLY A 261 4.00 -11.53 22.37
CA GLY A 261 5.34 -11.00 22.61
C GLY A 261 5.89 -10.07 21.52
N ARG A 262 5.10 -9.76 20.47
CA ARG A 262 5.53 -8.84 19.39
C ARG A 262 4.88 -7.46 19.48
N ILE A 263 3.77 -7.29 20.22
CA ILE A 263 3.03 -6.05 20.35
C ILE A 263 2.51 -5.82 21.78
#